data_7264ca99ab4434342b9e3182d6281876
#
_entry.id   7264ca99ab4434342b9e3182d6281876
#
_cell.length_a   1.000
_cell.length_b   1.000
_cell.length_c   1.000
_cell.angle_alpha   90.00
_cell.angle_beta   90.00
_cell.angle_gamma   90.00
#
_symmetry.space_group_name_H-M   'P 1'
#
loop_
_entity.id
_entity.type
_entity.pdbx_description
1 polymer ?
#
loop_
_entity_poly.entity_id
_entity_poly.type
_entity_poly.pdbx_seq_one_letter_code
_entity_poly.pdbx_strand_id
1 'polypeptide(L)'
;MRQKAVFVLVRTAVLAALALAFQSLGLHQYITGPVINAILYVAALFISPWSGVAVGIITPWAAFLVGIMKFAPVIPVIIAGNVSLALISGYVGRYQKHLGLGLAAVVKFLVMTGGIKYLIMTGTKVPAPVYAAMTLTQLFTALIGAVVALAVLEGLKTFDAKRRHEST
;
A
#
# COMPACT_ATOMS: atom_id res chain seq x y z
N MET A 1 -28.18 0.84 -2.88
CA MET A 1 -27.03 1.39 -2.13
C MET A 1 -26.30 0.33 -1.30
N ARG A 2 -27.01 -0.51 -0.54
CA ARG A 2 -26.44 -1.53 0.37
C ARG A 2 -25.55 -2.56 -0.33
N GLN A 3 -25.91 -3.07 -1.51
CA GLN A 3 -25.10 -4.04 -2.26
C GLN A 3 -23.75 -3.47 -2.70
N LYS A 4 -23.70 -2.22 -3.19
CA LYS A 4 -22.42 -1.59 -3.59
C LYS A 4 -21.46 -1.44 -2.41
N ALA A 5 -21.97 -1.08 -1.22
CA ALA A 5 -21.16 -0.98 -0.01
C ALA A 5 -20.59 -2.35 0.41
N VAL A 6 -21.39 -3.42 0.33
CA VAL A 6 -20.95 -4.79 0.63
C VAL A 6 -19.84 -5.22 -0.33
N PHE A 7 -19.98 -4.96 -1.64
CA PHE A 7 -18.91 -5.27 -2.62
C PHE A 7 -17.60 -4.54 -2.33
N VAL A 8 -17.66 -3.26 -1.98
CA VAL A 8 -16.48 -2.47 -1.60
C VAL A 8 -15.83 -3.09 -0.36
N LEU A 9 -16.62 -3.38 0.66
CA LEU A 9 -16.13 -3.98 1.91
C LEU A 9 -15.44 -5.33 1.67
N VAL A 10 -16.10 -6.25 0.96
CA VAL A 10 -15.57 -7.59 0.68
C VAL A 10 -14.26 -7.51 -0.12
N ARG A 11 -14.22 -6.72 -1.19
CA ARG A 11 -13.00 -6.54 -1.98
C ARG A 11 -11.85 -5.94 -1.18
N THR A 12 -12.15 -4.96 -0.32
CA THR A 12 -11.16 -4.35 0.57
C THR A 12 -10.63 -5.36 1.58
N ALA A 13 -11.52 -6.17 2.18
CA ALA A 13 -11.15 -7.23 3.11
C ALA A 13 -10.28 -8.31 2.47
N VAL A 14 -10.60 -8.73 1.23
CA VAL A 14 -9.80 -9.68 0.46
C VAL A 14 -8.39 -9.14 0.21
N LEU A 15 -8.25 -7.87 -0.21
CA LEU A 15 -6.94 -7.26 -0.43
C LEU A 15 -6.15 -7.10 0.87
N ALA A 16 -6.81 -6.75 1.99
CA ALA A 16 -6.17 -6.70 3.29
C ALA A 16 -5.68 -8.10 3.73
N ALA A 17 -6.51 -9.13 3.58
CA ALA A 17 -6.15 -10.52 3.87
C ALA A 17 -4.98 -11.00 3.02
N LEU A 18 -4.97 -10.68 1.72
CA LEU A 18 -3.86 -11.01 0.81
C LEU A 18 -2.56 -10.32 1.24
N ALA A 19 -2.63 -9.04 1.63
CA ALA A 19 -1.48 -8.30 2.14
C ALA A 19 -0.92 -8.94 3.40
N LEU A 20 -1.77 -9.34 4.34
CA LEU A 20 -1.37 -10.01 5.59
C LEU A 20 -0.79 -11.39 5.32
N ALA A 21 -1.44 -12.20 4.48
CA ALA A 21 -0.94 -13.52 4.09
C ALA A 21 0.46 -13.42 3.45
N PHE A 22 0.68 -12.42 2.58
CA PHE A 22 1.99 -12.21 1.98
C PHE A 22 3.04 -11.73 2.99
N GLN A 23 2.66 -10.84 3.91
CA GLN A 23 3.55 -10.40 4.99
C GLN A 23 3.94 -11.56 5.93
N SER A 24 3.03 -12.50 6.21
CA SER A 24 3.28 -13.63 7.11
C SER A 24 4.32 -14.63 6.57
N LEU A 25 4.66 -14.57 5.27
CA LEU A 25 5.74 -15.36 4.70
C LEU A 25 7.12 -14.94 5.21
N GLY A 26 7.25 -13.82 5.90
CA GLY A 26 8.50 -13.34 6.50
C GLY A 26 9.60 -13.02 5.48
N LEU A 27 9.24 -12.76 4.23
CA LEU A 27 10.18 -12.45 3.16
C LEU A 27 10.86 -11.09 3.38
N HIS A 28 12.03 -10.93 2.79
CA HIS A 28 12.79 -9.69 2.88
C HIS A 28 11.99 -8.48 2.37
N GLN A 29 12.22 -7.28 2.96
CA GLN A 29 11.51 -6.03 2.64
C GLN A 29 11.52 -5.68 1.14
N TYR A 30 12.59 -6.02 0.41
CA TYR A 30 12.67 -5.78 -1.04
C TYR A 30 11.68 -6.64 -1.87
N ILE A 31 11.12 -7.71 -1.29
CA ILE A 31 10.09 -8.55 -1.92
C ILE A 31 8.72 -8.16 -1.37
N THR A 32 8.60 -8.11 -0.04
CA THR A 32 7.32 -7.79 0.63
C THR A 32 6.86 -6.37 0.33
N GLY A 33 7.78 -5.40 0.33
CA GLY A 33 7.46 -3.99 0.11
C GLY A 33 6.77 -3.70 -1.23
N PRO A 34 7.30 -4.15 -2.38
CA PRO A 34 6.62 -3.98 -3.66
C PRO A 34 5.22 -4.59 -3.71
N VAL A 35 5.03 -5.79 -3.15
CA VAL A 35 3.72 -6.47 -3.16
C VAL A 35 2.71 -5.70 -2.32
N ILE A 36 3.07 -5.28 -1.10
CA ILE A 36 2.18 -4.49 -0.25
C ILE A 36 1.85 -3.15 -0.91
N ASN A 37 2.83 -2.47 -1.49
CA ASN A 37 2.58 -1.22 -2.21
C ASN A 37 1.67 -1.44 -3.43
N ALA A 38 1.85 -2.54 -4.19
CA ALA A 38 0.98 -2.88 -5.31
C ALA A 38 -0.47 -3.11 -4.84
N ILE A 39 -0.67 -3.83 -3.73
CA ILE A 39 -2.00 -4.04 -3.15
C ILE A 39 -2.65 -2.70 -2.75
N LEU A 40 -1.89 -1.77 -2.13
CA LEU A 40 -2.38 -0.44 -1.79
C LEU A 40 -2.81 0.36 -3.03
N TYR A 41 -2.00 0.35 -4.09
CA TYR A 41 -2.32 1.00 -5.36
C TYR A 41 -3.56 0.39 -6.01
N VAL A 42 -3.65 -0.94 -6.07
CA VAL A 42 -4.82 -1.65 -6.61
C VAL A 42 -6.06 -1.33 -5.79
N ALA A 43 -5.99 -1.37 -4.46
CA ALA A 43 -7.11 -1.01 -3.60
C ALA A 43 -7.60 0.43 -3.85
N ALA A 44 -6.65 1.38 -3.97
CA ALA A 44 -6.98 2.79 -4.17
C ALA A 44 -7.55 3.10 -5.56
N LEU A 45 -7.02 2.47 -6.62
CA LEU A 45 -7.39 2.75 -8.00
C LEU A 45 -8.57 1.91 -8.51
N PHE A 46 -8.64 0.63 -8.10
CA PHE A 46 -9.66 -0.30 -8.59
C PHE A 46 -10.94 -0.29 -7.75
N ILE A 47 -10.82 -0.05 -6.43
CA ILE A 47 -11.98 -0.04 -5.53
C ILE A 47 -12.31 1.41 -5.18
N SER A 48 -11.53 2.03 -4.28
CA SER A 48 -11.65 3.44 -3.92
C SER A 48 -10.41 3.92 -3.16
N PRO A 49 -10.10 5.23 -3.13
CA PRO A 49 -9.01 5.76 -2.31
C PRO A 49 -9.13 5.35 -0.84
N TRP A 50 -10.35 5.33 -0.31
CA TRP A 50 -10.64 4.94 1.06
C TRP A 50 -10.43 3.44 1.34
N SER A 51 -10.60 2.58 0.33
CA SER A 51 -10.22 1.16 0.43
C SER A 51 -8.71 0.99 0.59
N GLY A 52 -7.92 1.76 -0.18
CA GLY A 52 -6.47 1.82 -0.01
C GLY A 52 -6.07 2.33 1.38
N VAL A 53 -6.73 3.38 1.88
CA VAL A 53 -6.54 3.90 3.25
C VAL A 53 -6.83 2.82 4.29
N ALA A 54 -7.96 2.12 4.18
CA ALA A 54 -8.33 1.06 5.13
C ALA A 54 -7.28 -0.07 5.16
N VAL A 55 -6.85 -0.56 3.99
CA VAL A 55 -5.77 -1.57 3.90
C VAL A 55 -4.47 -1.01 4.50
N GLY A 56 -4.13 0.25 4.20
CA GLY A 56 -2.92 0.92 4.68
C GLY A 56 -2.85 1.12 6.20
N ILE A 57 -4.00 1.22 6.87
CA ILE A 57 -4.10 1.31 8.33
C ILE A 57 -4.07 -0.08 8.96
N ILE A 58 -4.83 -1.02 8.41
CA ILE A 58 -4.99 -2.36 8.99
C ILE A 58 -3.67 -3.15 8.93
N THR A 59 -2.96 -3.10 7.80
CA THR A 59 -1.79 -3.97 7.58
C THR A 59 -0.64 -3.75 8.56
N PRO A 60 -0.21 -2.53 8.96
CA PRO A 60 0.86 -2.36 9.94
C PRO A 60 0.47 -2.82 11.35
N TRP A 61 -0.78 -2.58 11.76
CA TRP A 61 -1.28 -3.06 13.04
C TRP A 61 -1.33 -4.57 13.09
N ALA A 62 -1.86 -5.20 12.05
CA ALA A 62 -1.95 -6.65 12.00
C ALA A 62 -0.55 -7.28 11.95
N ALA A 63 0.41 -6.72 11.18
CA ALA A 63 1.79 -7.18 11.16
C ALA A 63 2.47 -7.09 12.54
N PHE A 64 2.13 -6.06 13.32
CA PHE A 64 2.60 -5.92 14.70
C PHE A 64 1.98 -6.98 15.62
N LEU A 65 0.66 -7.15 15.57
CA LEU A 65 -0.06 -8.10 16.43
C LEU A 65 0.35 -9.56 16.20
N VAL A 66 0.67 -9.93 14.96
CA VAL A 66 1.17 -11.29 14.65
C VAL A 66 2.69 -11.43 14.78
N GLY A 67 3.40 -10.41 15.31
CA GLY A 67 4.82 -10.46 15.63
C GLY A 67 5.79 -10.33 14.45
N ILE A 68 5.31 -10.02 13.25
CA ILE A 68 6.14 -9.74 12.06
C ILE A 68 6.92 -8.44 12.25
N MET A 69 6.24 -7.41 12.73
CA MET A 69 6.84 -6.12 13.04
C MET A 69 7.13 -6.04 14.55
N LYS A 70 8.42 -5.86 14.90
CA LYS A 70 8.86 -5.87 16.31
C LYS A 70 9.05 -4.47 16.91
N PHE A 71 9.00 -3.41 16.11
CA PHE A 71 9.29 -2.04 16.56
C PHE A 71 8.04 -1.16 16.42
N ALA A 72 7.21 -1.14 17.46
CA ALA A 72 5.91 -0.43 17.50
C ALA A 72 5.97 1.07 17.19
N PRO A 73 6.99 1.85 17.59
CA PRO A 73 7.03 3.31 17.35
C PRO A 73 6.94 3.71 15.87
N VAL A 74 7.26 2.82 14.92
CA VAL A 74 7.16 3.14 13.49
C VAL A 74 5.76 2.92 12.90
N ILE A 75 4.84 2.28 13.63
CA ILE A 75 3.49 1.99 13.11
C ILE A 75 2.78 3.25 12.62
N PRO A 76 2.70 4.35 13.39
CA PRO A 76 2.07 5.59 12.92
C PRO A 76 2.73 6.16 11.66
N VAL A 77 4.06 6.04 11.56
CA VAL A 77 4.83 6.51 10.39
C VAL A 77 4.47 5.70 9.15
N ILE A 78 4.38 4.37 9.27
CA ILE A 78 3.98 3.48 8.17
C ILE A 78 2.54 3.77 7.75
N ILE A 79 1.63 3.94 8.70
CA ILE A 79 0.24 4.29 8.42
C ILE A 79 0.17 5.61 7.64
N ALA A 80 0.85 6.65 8.10
CA ALA A 80 0.87 7.95 7.42
C ALA A 80 1.41 7.82 5.98
N GLY A 81 2.48 7.05 5.77
CA GLY A 81 3.03 6.77 4.45
C GLY A 81 2.07 5.98 3.56
N ASN A 82 1.41 4.96 4.08
CA ASN A 82 0.43 4.15 3.33
C ASN A 82 -0.83 4.96 2.97
N VAL A 83 -1.33 5.76 3.91
CA VAL A 83 -2.48 6.65 3.71
C VAL A 83 -2.17 7.69 2.62
N SER A 84 -1.01 8.34 2.68
CA SER A 84 -0.61 9.31 1.65
C SER A 84 -0.48 8.66 0.27
N LEU A 85 0.10 7.46 0.18
CA LEU A 85 0.18 6.70 -1.07
C LEU A 85 -1.21 6.39 -1.62
N ALA A 86 -2.12 5.88 -0.78
CA ALA A 86 -3.47 5.50 -1.20
C ALA A 86 -4.30 6.72 -1.66
N LEU A 87 -4.25 7.82 -0.93
CA LEU A 87 -4.99 9.03 -1.28
C LEU A 87 -4.47 9.65 -2.58
N ILE A 88 -3.16 9.85 -2.69
CA ILE A 88 -2.57 10.47 -3.88
C ILE A 88 -2.78 9.61 -5.12
N SER A 89 -2.47 8.31 -5.04
CA SER A 89 -2.70 7.42 -6.18
C SER A 89 -4.18 7.32 -6.54
N GLY A 90 -5.06 7.26 -5.56
CA GLY A 90 -6.49 7.15 -5.79
C GLY A 90 -7.16 8.41 -6.33
N TYR A 91 -6.70 9.60 -5.97
CA TYR A 91 -7.25 10.86 -6.49
C TYR A 91 -6.53 11.33 -7.74
N VAL A 92 -5.19 11.47 -7.70
CA VAL A 92 -4.40 11.95 -8.85
C VAL A 92 -4.33 10.89 -9.95
N GLY A 93 -4.16 9.62 -9.59
CA GLY A 93 -4.06 8.51 -10.54
C GLY A 93 -5.33 8.23 -11.33
N ARG A 94 -6.49 8.75 -10.92
CA ARG A 94 -7.73 8.70 -11.72
C ARG A 94 -7.68 9.60 -12.94
N TYR A 95 -6.97 10.72 -12.86
CA TYR A 95 -6.80 11.66 -13.97
C TYR A 95 -5.59 11.29 -14.83
N GLN A 96 -4.44 11.08 -14.19
CA GLN A 96 -3.18 10.69 -14.82
C GLN A 96 -2.53 9.55 -14.05
N LYS A 97 -2.76 8.32 -14.49
CA LYS A 97 -2.39 7.10 -13.75
C LYS A 97 -0.88 7.08 -13.41
N HIS A 98 -0.02 7.24 -14.40
CA HIS A 98 1.44 7.17 -14.19
C HIS A 98 1.96 8.29 -13.28
N LEU A 99 1.47 9.51 -13.47
CA LEU A 99 1.83 10.65 -12.61
C LEU A 99 1.36 10.41 -11.17
N GLY A 100 0.13 9.94 -11.00
CA GLY A 100 -0.44 9.66 -9.67
C GLY A 100 0.33 8.61 -8.89
N LEU A 101 0.76 7.53 -9.56
CA LEU A 101 1.54 6.48 -8.90
C LEU A 101 2.96 6.97 -8.55
N GLY A 102 3.62 7.68 -9.47
CA GLY A 102 4.96 8.23 -9.23
C GLY A 102 4.95 9.26 -8.09
N LEU A 103 4.00 10.21 -8.12
CA LEU A 103 3.84 11.21 -7.07
C LEU A 103 3.54 10.55 -5.71
N ALA A 104 2.66 9.55 -5.68
CA ALA A 104 2.33 8.82 -4.47
C ALA A 104 3.55 8.11 -3.86
N ALA A 105 4.42 7.52 -4.70
CA ALA A 105 5.67 6.91 -4.24
C ALA A 105 6.62 7.93 -3.60
N VAL A 106 6.79 9.09 -4.25
CA VAL A 106 7.65 10.18 -3.74
C VAL A 106 7.10 10.73 -2.42
N VAL A 107 5.80 11.04 -2.36
CA VAL A 107 5.20 11.58 -1.13
C VAL A 107 5.23 10.56 0.01
N LYS A 108 4.95 9.29 -0.25
CA LYS A 108 5.13 8.24 0.75
C LYS A 108 6.55 8.21 1.30
N PHE A 109 7.56 8.25 0.44
CA PHE A 109 8.96 8.29 0.83
C PHE A 109 9.27 9.50 1.73
N LEU A 110 8.80 10.69 1.35
CA LEU A 110 9.01 11.91 2.13
C LEU A 110 8.33 11.84 3.50
N VAL A 111 7.09 11.39 3.56
CA VAL A 111 6.32 11.21 4.81
C VAL A 111 7.02 10.21 5.73
N MET A 112 7.45 9.07 5.21
CA MET A 112 8.09 8.04 6.04
C MET A 112 9.48 8.47 6.49
N THR A 113 10.28 9.08 5.62
CA THR A 113 11.61 9.60 5.97
C THR A 113 11.50 10.73 7.01
N GLY A 114 10.54 11.64 6.82
CA GLY A 114 10.25 12.71 7.79
C GLY A 114 9.80 12.16 9.14
N GLY A 115 8.89 11.19 9.13
CA GLY A 115 8.40 10.53 10.35
C GLY A 115 9.49 9.80 11.13
N ILE A 116 10.39 9.08 10.44
CA ILE A 116 11.55 8.43 11.09
C ILE A 116 12.51 9.46 11.70
N LYS A 117 12.82 10.54 10.96
CA LYS A 117 13.67 11.62 11.50
C LYS A 117 13.03 12.27 12.73
N TYR A 118 11.72 12.50 12.69
CA TYR A 118 10.98 13.02 13.84
C TYR A 118 11.09 12.10 15.06
N LEU A 119 10.91 10.77 14.88
CA LEU A 119 11.08 9.81 15.97
C LEU A 119 12.50 9.87 16.59
N ILE A 120 13.52 10.00 15.76
CA ILE A 120 14.92 10.15 16.25
C ILE A 120 15.08 11.45 17.02
N MET A 121 14.53 12.56 16.53
CA MET A 121 14.60 13.87 17.20
C MET A 121 13.90 13.87 18.57
N THR A 122 12.86 13.07 18.74
CA THR A 122 12.15 12.89 20.03
C THR A 122 12.85 11.89 20.97
N GLY A 123 14.06 11.45 20.63
CA GLY A 123 14.87 10.56 21.48
C GLY A 123 14.61 9.07 21.29
N THR A 124 13.74 8.67 20.31
CA THR A 124 13.50 7.26 20.02
C THR A 124 14.72 6.63 19.34
N LYS A 125 15.27 5.59 19.93
CA LYS A 125 16.40 4.83 19.35
C LYS A 125 15.86 3.91 18.23
N VAL A 126 15.94 4.38 16.99
CA VAL A 126 15.52 3.60 15.82
C VAL A 126 16.64 2.66 15.39
N PRO A 127 16.40 1.33 15.35
CA PRO A 127 17.40 0.37 14.86
C PRO A 127 17.80 0.63 13.39
N ALA A 128 19.08 0.49 13.05
CA ALA A 128 19.59 0.76 11.70
C ALA A 128 18.84 0.00 10.58
N PRO A 129 18.46 -1.29 10.73
CA PRO A 129 17.65 -1.98 9.72
C PRO A 129 16.27 -1.37 9.52
N VAL A 130 15.64 -0.87 10.60
CA VAL A 130 14.35 -0.19 10.54
C VAL A 130 14.48 1.15 9.82
N TYR A 131 15.51 1.93 10.14
CA TYR A 131 15.81 3.18 9.44
C TYR A 131 15.97 2.96 7.93
N ALA A 132 16.81 2.00 7.53
CA ALA A 132 17.03 1.67 6.13
C ALA A 132 15.73 1.23 5.42
N ALA A 133 14.93 0.40 6.08
CA ALA A 133 13.66 -0.08 5.53
C ALA A 133 12.60 1.03 5.37
N MET A 134 12.65 2.10 6.19
CA MET A 134 11.65 3.18 6.22
C MET A 134 12.07 4.42 5.42
N THR A 135 13.25 4.43 4.81
CA THR A 135 13.77 5.55 4.03
C THR A 135 13.83 5.22 2.53
N LEU A 136 14.98 5.22 1.93
CA LEU A 136 15.16 5.05 0.47
C LEU A 136 14.55 3.75 -0.06
N THR A 137 14.58 2.67 0.73
CA THR A 137 13.94 1.40 0.39
C THR A 137 12.45 1.58 0.08
N GLN A 138 11.75 2.48 0.76
CA GLN A 138 10.33 2.75 0.51
C GLN A 138 10.07 3.37 -0.85
N LEU A 139 10.95 4.25 -1.33
CA LEU A 139 10.83 4.82 -2.66
C LEU A 139 10.92 3.72 -3.73
N PHE A 140 11.98 2.89 -3.65
CA PHE A 140 12.18 1.80 -4.62
C PHE A 140 11.04 0.78 -4.57
N THR A 141 10.63 0.34 -3.39
CA THR A 141 9.55 -0.64 -3.26
C THR A 141 8.20 -0.08 -3.69
N ALA A 142 7.94 1.22 -3.50
CA ALA A 142 6.73 1.87 -3.98
C ALA A 142 6.72 2.02 -5.51
N LEU A 143 7.85 2.36 -6.13
CA LEU A 143 7.96 2.44 -7.58
C LEU A 143 7.81 1.06 -8.25
N ILE A 144 8.47 0.03 -7.72
CA ILE A 144 8.30 -1.35 -8.22
C ILE A 144 6.85 -1.79 -8.01
N GLY A 145 6.27 -1.50 -6.85
CA GLY A 145 4.85 -1.77 -6.55
C GLY A 145 3.90 -1.07 -7.52
N ALA A 146 4.23 0.14 -7.97
CA ALA A 146 3.46 0.86 -9.00
C ALA A 146 3.46 0.11 -10.34
N VAL A 147 4.62 -0.41 -10.78
CA VAL A 147 4.72 -1.20 -12.01
C VAL A 147 3.90 -2.48 -11.89
N VAL A 148 4.00 -3.20 -10.77
CA VAL A 148 3.20 -4.41 -10.50
C VAL A 148 1.70 -4.08 -10.49
N ALA A 149 1.30 -2.98 -9.83
CA ALA A 149 -0.09 -2.56 -9.81
C ALA A 149 -0.64 -2.22 -11.20
N LEU A 150 0.17 -1.58 -12.06
CA LEU A 150 -0.21 -1.31 -13.45
C LEU A 150 -0.48 -2.61 -14.21
N ALA A 151 0.40 -3.59 -14.11
CA ALA A 151 0.23 -4.89 -14.76
C ALA A 151 -1.06 -5.60 -14.28
N VAL A 152 -1.30 -5.61 -12.97
CA VAL A 152 -2.53 -6.19 -12.39
C VAL A 152 -3.78 -5.46 -12.87
N LEU A 153 -3.79 -4.12 -12.88
CA LEU A 153 -4.93 -3.32 -13.31
C LEU A 153 -5.24 -3.50 -14.81
N GLU A 154 -4.23 -3.64 -15.66
CA GLU A 154 -4.42 -3.94 -17.07
C GLU A 154 -5.00 -5.36 -17.25
N GLY A 155 -4.47 -6.36 -16.53
CA GLY A 155 -5.01 -7.72 -16.54
C GLY A 155 -6.48 -7.77 -16.12
N LEU A 156 -6.87 -7.04 -15.07
CA LEU A 156 -8.26 -6.96 -14.62
C LEU A 156 -9.18 -6.33 -15.67
N LYS A 157 -8.74 -5.28 -16.37
CA LYS A 157 -9.52 -4.67 -17.44
C LYS A 157 -9.75 -5.62 -18.61
N THR A 158 -8.71 -6.33 -19.03
CA THR A 158 -8.78 -7.29 -20.12
C THR A 158 -9.74 -8.44 -19.78
N PHE A 159 -9.70 -8.92 -18.55
CA PHE A 159 -10.60 -9.96 -18.06
C PHE A 159 -12.07 -9.50 -18.06
N ASP A 160 -12.34 -8.29 -17.55
CA ASP A 160 -13.70 -7.72 -17.53
C ASP A 160 -14.25 -7.48 -18.94
N ALA A 161 -13.40 -7.08 -19.90
CA ALA A 161 -13.78 -6.89 -21.29
C ALA A 161 -14.18 -8.22 -21.94
N LYS A 162 -13.38 -9.28 -21.74
CA LYS A 162 -13.66 -10.62 -22.28
C LYS A 162 -14.98 -11.17 -21.73
N ARG A 163 -15.22 -11.03 -20.43
CA ARG A 163 -16.45 -11.52 -19.79
C ARG A 163 -17.72 -10.84 -20.30
N ARG A 164 -17.64 -9.57 -20.69
CA ARG A 164 -18.76 -8.85 -21.30
C ARG A 164 -19.09 -9.37 -22.71
N HIS A 165 -18.07 -9.73 -23.49
CA HIS A 165 -18.26 -10.32 -24.82
C HIS A 165 -18.85 -11.74 -24.80
N GLU A 166 -18.59 -12.51 -23.73
CA GLU A 166 -19.14 -13.87 -23.58
C GLU A 166 -20.58 -13.89 -23.05
N SER A 167 -21.09 -12.75 -22.53
CA SER A 167 -22.43 -12.63 -21.96
C SER A 167 -23.47 -11.99 -22.91
N THR A 168 -23.05 -11.62 -24.14
CA THR A 168 -23.91 -11.14 -25.24
C THR A 168 -24.05 -12.16 -26.31
#